data_55ecb855e48fc08f5e9abf3a20df4506
#
_entry.id   55ecb855e48fc08f5e9abf3a20df4506
#
_cell.length_a   1.000
_cell.length_b   1.000
_cell.length_c   1.000
_cell.angle_alpha   90.00
_cell.angle_beta   90.00
_cell.angle_gamma   90.00
#
_symmetry.space_group_name_H-M   'P 1'
#
loop_
_entity.id
_entity.type
_entity.pdbx_description
1 polymer ?
#
loop_
_entity_poly.entity_id
_entity_poly.type
_entity_poly.pdbx_seq_one_letter_code
_entity_poly.pdbx_strand_id
1 'polypeptide(L)'
;MSVHSAETCRQAQPEHVILVPGSTAAITNNRLGLRHTTVTKRDPYLPDTPPGPASSTYRNPDKYQRILDAAVAVFAEKGFFVSRISDIADRADVADGTVYLYFKNKDEILATAINTAFDGFMKRARAELHGLPGPSNRLRRLARLHLEALGANRNLAVVFQMELRQSTRFLSEFSHQHLVEYFGLVRQAICDGKVNGEFRSDLPEKIAAKCFFGAIDEMVTSWVLSEKDYPLANVVDPVLDLLLSGMRAASR
;
A
#
# COMPACT_ATOMS: atom_id res chain seq x y z
N MET A 1 -18.92 -14.62 31.81
CA MET A 1 -18.66 -13.22 31.40
C MET A 1 -17.84 -13.20 30.11
N SER A 2 -18.38 -13.71 28.99
CA SER A 2 -17.53 -13.92 27.79
C SER A 2 -18.16 -13.52 26.44
N VAL A 3 -19.37 -12.99 26.40
CA VAL A 3 -20.08 -12.67 25.14
C VAL A 3 -19.83 -11.22 24.70
N HIS A 4 -19.59 -10.30 25.65
CA HIS A 4 -19.41 -8.87 25.35
C HIS A 4 -18.07 -8.52 24.67
N SER A 5 -17.00 -9.32 24.88
CA SER A 5 -15.70 -9.11 24.24
C SER A 5 -15.65 -9.48 22.75
N ALA A 6 -16.48 -10.44 22.33
CA ALA A 6 -16.50 -10.91 20.94
C ALA A 6 -17.23 -9.93 19.99
N GLU A 7 -18.24 -9.21 20.49
CA GLU A 7 -19.01 -8.24 19.71
C GLU A 7 -18.22 -6.95 19.47
N THR A 8 -17.47 -6.48 20.45
CA THR A 8 -16.64 -5.26 20.33
C THR A 8 -15.54 -5.41 19.29
N CYS A 9 -15.01 -6.61 19.10
CA CYS A 9 -13.95 -6.89 18.11
C CYS A 9 -14.49 -6.96 16.67
N ARG A 10 -15.77 -7.32 16.46
CA ARG A 10 -16.40 -7.43 15.12
C ARG A 10 -16.95 -6.13 14.57
N GLN A 11 -17.24 -5.14 15.41
CA GLN A 11 -17.90 -3.88 15.02
C GLN A 11 -16.96 -2.70 14.77
N ALA A 12 -15.64 -2.89 14.72
CA ALA A 12 -14.69 -1.81 14.42
C ALA A 12 -14.79 -1.37 12.95
N GLN A 13 -15.63 -0.38 12.68
CA GLN A 13 -15.66 0.35 11.41
C GLN A 13 -14.31 1.03 11.13
N PRO A 14 -13.95 1.29 9.86
CA PRO A 14 -12.73 1.97 9.51
C PRO A 14 -12.76 3.42 10.04
N GLU A 15 -12.03 3.67 11.12
CA GLU A 15 -11.88 5.02 11.67
C GLU A 15 -10.73 5.74 10.98
N HIS A 16 -10.98 7.03 10.75
CA HIS A 16 -10.08 8.01 10.17
C HIS A 16 -8.67 7.98 10.73
N VAL A 17 -7.69 7.90 9.83
CA VAL A 17 -6.28 8.18 10.13
C VAL A 17 -6.19 9.66 10.53
N ILE A 18 -5.68 9.93 11.72
CA ILE A 18 -5.47 11.30 12.22
C ILE A 18 -4.45 12.00 11.34
N LEU A 19 -4.91 12.94 10.53
CA LEU A 19 -4.08 13.92 9.84
C LEU A 19 -3.66 14.98 10.84
N VAL A 20 -2.39 15.32 10.84
CA VAL A 20 -1.83 16.47 11.58
C VAL A 20 -2.46 17.76 11.03
N PRO A 21 -2.99 18.67 11.87
CA PRO A 21 -3.71 19.85 11.39
C PRO A 21 -2.74 20.95 10.92
N GLY A 22 -3.01 21.46 9.75
CA GLY A 22 -2.32 22.64 9.22
C GLY A 22 -2.77 23.02 7.82
N SER A 23 -4.01 23.43 7.64
CA SER A 23 -4.41 24.52 6.74
C SER A 23 -5.92 24.74 6.80
N THR A 24 -6.29 25.93 7.24
CA THR A 24 -7.65 26.45 7.32
C THR A 24 -8.12 26.86 5.93
N ALA A 25 -9.22 26.26 5.43
CA ALA A 25 -10.03 26.86 4.37
C ALA A 25 -11.48 26.81 4.79
N ALA A 26 -12.04 27.99 4.99
CA ALA A 26 -13.42 28.24 5.41
C ALA A 26 -14.41 27.86 4.30
N ILE A 27 -15.41 27.04 4.63
CA ILE A 27 -16.57 26.79 3.79
C ILE A 27 -17.68 27.72 4.28
N THR A 28 -18.00 28.73 3.50
CA THR A 28 -19.20 29.54 3.66
C THR A 28 -20.36 28.92 2.88
N ASN A 29 -21.36 28.46 3.62
CA ASN A 29 -22.69 28.14 3.06
C ASN A 29 -23.40 29.43 2.57
N ASN A 30 -23.85 29.45 1.34
CA ASN A 30 -24.88 30.37 0.93
C ASN A 30 -26.00 29.64 0.16
N ARG A 31 -27.15 29.51 0.81
CA ARG A 31 -28.44 29.20 0.18
C ARG A 31 -28.94 30.48 -0.45
N LEU A 32 -29.22 30.48 -1.73
CA LEU A 32 -30.35 31.20 -2.33
C LEU A 32 -30.53 30.79 -3.80
N GLY A 33 -31.67 30.26 -4.14
CA GLY A 33 -32.02 29.84 -5.48
C GLY A 33 -32.33 31.00 -6.41
N LEU A 34 -31.77 30.95 -7.61
CA LEU A 34 -32.29 31.68 -8.76
C LEU A 34 -32.06 30.86 -10.03
N ARG A 35 -33.12 30.59 -10.74
CA ARG A 35 -33.10 29.92 -12.06
C ARG A 35 -32.57 30.94 -13.09
N HIS A 36 -31.48 30.60 -13.74
CA HIS A 36 -31.05 31.29 -14.95
C HIS A 36 -30.99 30.30 -16.12
N THR A 37 -31.86 30.51 -17.08
CA THR A 37 -31.84 29.91 -18.41
C THR A 37 -30.65 30.49 -19.16
N THR A 38 -29.57 29.74 -19.35
CA THR A 38 -28.43 30.17 -20.16
C THR A 38 -28.57 29.58 -21.56
N VAL A 39 -28.80 30.45 -22.52
CA VAL A 39 -28.69 30.15 -23.96
C VAL A 39 -27.21 30.09 -24.29
N THR A 40 -26.67 28.94 -24.52
CA THR A 40 -25.27 28.73 -24.96
C THR A 40 -25.16 29.03 -26.44
N LYS A 41 -24.54 30.15 -26.81
CA LYS A 41 -24.00 30.38 -28.15
C LYS A 41 -22.84 29.38 -28.39
N ARG A 42 -22.96 28.54 -29.42
CA ARG A 42 -21.87 27.68 -29.92
C ARG A 42 -20.70 28.54 -30.40
N ASP A 43 -19.51 28.24 -29.91
CA ASP A 43 -18.24 28.78 -30.39
C ASP A 43 -17.86 28.04 -31.68
N PRO A 44 -17.67 28.71 -32.83
CA PRO A 44 -17.35 28.06 -34.09
C PRO A 44 -15.94 27.52 -34.22
N TYR A 45 -15.09 27.64 -33.18
CA TYR A 45 -13.70 27.19 -33.22
C TYR A 45 -13.37 25.99 -32.31
N LEU A 46 -14.36 25.34 -31.69
CA LEU A 46 -14.11 24.08 -30.98
C LEU A 46 -14.28 22.89 -31.93
N PRO A 47 -13.27 22.01 -32.05
CA PRO A 47 -13.41 20.79 -32.81
C PRO A 47 -14.49 19.89 -32.17
N ASP A 48 -15.39 19.41 -33.00
CA ASP A 48 -16.58 18.61 -32.65
C ASP A 48 -16.25 17.20 -32.20
N THR A 49 -15.39 16.94 -31.28
CA THR A 49 -15.35 15.73 -30.45
C THR A 49 -14.04 15.69 -29.64
N PRO A 50 -14.06 15.51 -28.32
CA PRO A 50 -12.86 15.08 -27.63
C PRO A 50 -12.49 13.70 -28.16
N PRO A 51 -11.19 13.39 -28.38
CA PRO A 51 -10.79 12.07 -28.77
C PRO A 51 -11.31 11.09 -27.72
N GLY A 52 -12.16 10.17 -28.13
CA GLY A 52 -12.66 9.09 -27.30
C GLY A 52 -11.49 8.32 -26.69
N PRO A 53 -11.69 7.61 -25.56
CA PRO A 53 -10.62 6.85 -24.93
C PRO A 53 -10.03 5.92 -25.98
N ALA A 54 -8.71 6.07 -26.22
CA ALA A 54 -7.98 5.25 -27.18
C ALA A 54 -8.28 3.77 -26.85
N SER A 55 -8.83 3.08 -27.85
CA SER A 55 -9.29 1.70 -27.73
C SER A 55 -8.21 0.83 -27.09
N SER A 56 -8.59 0.05 -26.08
CA SER A 56 -7.73 -0.85 -25.30
C SER A 56 -7.00 -1.93 -26.11
N THR A 57 -7.21 -1.99 -27.42
CA THR A 57 -6.75 -3.03 -28.33
C THR A 57 -5.27 -2.90 -28.75
N TYR A 58 -4.59 -1.79 -28.44
CA TYR A 58 -3.20 -1.55 -28.87
C TYR A 58 -2.15 -1.57 -27.74
N ARG A 59 -2.54 -1.78 -26.49
CA ARG A 59 -1.58 -1.84 -25.39
C ARG A 59 -0.98 -3.24 -25.28
N ASN A 60 0.27 -3.39 -25.72
CA ASN A 60 1.03 -4.63 -25.56
C ASN A 60 1.34 -4.84 -24.07
N PRO A 61 0.84 -5.94 -23.44
CA PRO A 61 1.06 -6.22 -22.03
C PRO A 61 2.56 -6.31 -21.65
N ASP A 62 3.38 -6.85 -22.55
CA ASP A 62 4.83 -7.00 -22.31
C ASP A 62 5.53 -5.65 -22.24
N LYS A 63 5.16 -4.70 -23.14
CA LYS A 63 5.70 -3.34 -23.08
C LYS A 63 5.25 -2.58 -21.82
N TYR A 64 3.99 -2.76 -21.43
CA TYR A 64 3.47 -2.18 -20.20
C TYR A 64 4.27 -2.63 -18.98
N GLN A 65 4.49 -3.95 -18.85
CA GLN A 65 5.26 -4.50 -17.71
C GLN A 65 6.72 -4.05 -17.76
N ARG A 66 7.36 -4.06 -18.95
CA ARG A 66 8.73 -3.57 -19.12
C ARG A 66 8.90 -2.11 -18.68
N ILE A 67 7.93 -1.24 -18.98
CA ILE A 67 7.96 0.17 -18.55
C ILE A 67 7.84 0.26 -17.03
N LEU A 68 6.96 -0.53 -16.39
CA LEU A 68 6.83 -0.55 -14.94
C LEU A 68 8.10 -1.03 -14.24
N ASP A 69 8.69 -2.13 -14.72
CA ASP A 69 9.93 -2.69 -14.16
C ASP A 69 11.10 -1.73 -14.32
N ALA A 70 11.23 -1.09 -15.50
CA ALA A 70 12.22 -0.06 -15.76
C ALA A 70 12.05 1.14 -14.84
N ALA A 71 10.81 1.59 -14.64
CA ALA A 71 10.52 2.71 -13.76
C ALA A 71 10.89 2.43 -12.30
N VAL A 72 10.52 1.26 -11.78
CA VAL A 72 10.92 0.84 -10.42
C VAL A 72 12.43 0.85 -10.26
N ALA A 73 13.17 0.34 -11.25
CA ALA A 73 14.64 0.32 -11.22
C ALA A 73 15.23 1.74 -11.29
N VAL A 74 14.70 2.61 -12.16
CA VAL A 74 15.15 4.01 -12.28
C VAL A 74 14.85 4.80 -11.01
N PHE A 75 13.67 4.63 -10.42
CA PHE A 75 13.31 5.30 -9.17
C PHE A 75 14.17 4.83 -7.99
N ALA A 76 14.48 3.53 -7.92
CA ALA A 76 15.36 3.01 -6.88
C ALA A 76 16.80 3.51 -7.00
N GLU A 77 17.32 3.68 -8.22
CA GLU A 77 18.72 4.10 -8.47
C GLU A 77 18.92 5.61 -8.35
N LYS A 78 18.01 6.40 -8.94
CA LYS A 78 18.16 7.86 -9.07
C LYS A 78 17.28 8.65 -8.08
N GLY A 79 16.28 8.00 -7.48
CA GLY A 79 15.21 8.67 -6.74
C GLY A 79 14.08 9.17 -7.66
N PHE A 80 12.87 9.20 -7.14
CA PHE A 80 11.68 9.58 -7.90
C PHE A 80 11.75 11.00 -8.45
N PHE A 81 12.16 11.98 -7.63
CA PHE A 81 12.11 13.39 -8.01
C PHE A 81 13.08 13.73 -9.12
N VAL A 82 14.27 13.14 -9.14
CA VAL A 82 15.34 13.41 -10.12
C VAL A 82 15.08 12.65 -11.43
N SER A 83 14.42 11.51 -11.39
CA SER A 83 14.14 10.65 -12.55
C SER A 83 13.29 11.35 -13.60
N ARG A 84 13.59 11.06 -14.89
CA ARG A 84 12.87 11.56 -16.05
C ARG A 84 12.18 10.42 -16.79
N ILE A 85 11.16 10.76 -17.58
CA ILE A 85 10.49 9.76 -18.45
C ILE A 85 11.48 9.18 -19.46
N SER A 86 12.43 9.96 -19.97
CA SER A 86 13.48 9.47 -20.87
C SER A 86 14.36 8.41 -20.20
N ASP A 87 14.71 8.55 -18.90
CA ASP A 87 15.47 7.51 -18.20
C ASP A 87 14.73 6.17 -18.16
N ILE A 88 13.39 6.24 -17.99
CA ILE A 88 12.53 5.04 -17.96
C ILE A 88 12.40 4.46 -19.36
N ALA A 89 12.23 5.30 -20.39
CA ALA A 89 12.12 4.89 -21.77
C ALA A 89 13.39 4.18 -22.27
N ASP A 90 14.55 4.77 -22.02
CA ASP A 90 15.86 4.21 -22.35
C ASP A 90 16.04 2.83 -21.69
N ARG A 91 15.72 2.72 -20.39
CA ARG A 91 15.85 1.46 -19.66
C ARG A 91 14.84 0.41 -20.11
N ALA A 92 13.64 0.80 -20.53
CA ALA A 92 12.62 -0.09 -21.05
C ALA A 92 12.84 -0.46 -22.52
N ASP A 93 13.85 0.13 -23.17
CA ASP A 93 14.13 -0.01 -24.61
C ASP A 93 12.89 0.34 -25.46
N VAL A 94 12.36 1.54 -25.23
CA VAL A 94 11.24 2.13 -25.97
C VAL A 94 11.49 3.63 -26.20
N ALA A 95 10.81 4.23 -27.17
CA ALA A 95 10.82 5.68 -27.34
C ALA A 95 10.00 6.36 -26.24
N ASP A 96 10.38 7.60 -25.84
CA ASP A 96 9.65 8.42 -24.83
C ASP A 96 8.14 8.49 -25.13
N GLY A 97 7.79 8.73 -26.41
CA GLY A 97 6.40 8.76 -26.84
C GLY A 97 5.64 7.46 -26.57
N THR A 98 6.34 6.31 -26.55
CA THR A 98 5.73 5.03 -26.18
C THR A 98 5.32 5.01 -24.72
N VAL A 99 6.13 5.54 -23.81
CA VAL A 99 5.77 5.62 -22.39
C VAL A 99 4.48 6.43 -22.19
N TYR A 100 4.35 7.55 -22.89
CA TYR A 100 3.15 8.40 -22.84
C TYR A 100 1.88 7.75 -23.44
N LEU A 101 2.01 6.70 -24.26
CA LEU A 101 0.85 5.90 -24.67
C LEU A 101 0.26 5.06 -23.53
N TYR A 102 1.07 4.74 -22.52
CA TYR A 102 0.66 3.90 -21.37
C TYR A 102 0.36 4.70 -20.12
N PHE A 103 1.11 5.78 -19.85
CA PHE A 103 1.07 6.56 -18.62
C PHE A 103 1.14 8.05 -18.93
N LYS A 104 0.34 8.85 -18.21
CA LYS A 104 0.28 10.30 -18.39
C LYS A 104 1.51 11.02 -17.88
N ASN A 105 2.08 10.50 -16.79
CA ASN A 105 3.24 11.09 -16.09
C ASN A 105 3.92 10.05 -15.20
N LYS A 106 5.05 10.42 -14.61
CA LYS A 106 5.81 9.52 -13.72
C LYS A 106 5.09 9.19 -12.41
N ASP A 107 4.21 10.09 -11.93
CA ASP A 107 3.38 9.83 -10.73
C ASP A 107 2.42 8.66 -10.97
N GLU A 108 1.77 8.60 -12.15
CA GLU A 108 0.90 7.49 -12.53
C GLU A 108 1.69 6.18 -12.64
N ILE A 109 2.92 6.22 -13.16
CA ILE A 109 3.79 5.03 -13.24
C ILE A 109 4.12 4.53 -11.83
N LEU A 110 4.56 5.42 -10.93
CA LEU A 110 4.88 5.07 -9.54
C LEU A 110 3.66 4.50 -8.82
N ALA A 111 2.53 5.19 -8.88
CA ALA A 111 1.28 4.73 -8.27
C ALA A 111 0.85 3.36 -8.80
N THR A 112 0.94 3.16 -10.12
CA THR A 112 0.60 1.87 -10.75
C THR A 112 1.54 0.76 -10.30
N ALA A 113 2.84 0.99 -10.27
CA ALA A 113 3.82 -0.02 -9.84
C ALA A 113 3.55 -0.46 -8.39
N ILE A 114 3.32 0.51 -7.51
CA ILE A 114 3.05 0.25 -6.09
C ILE A 114 1.72 -0.48 -5.90
N ASN A 115 0.64 0.00 -6.53
CA ASN A 115 -0.68 -0.62 -6.43
C ASN A 115 -0.64 -2.06 -6.94
N THR A 116 -0.02 -2.31 -8.10
CA THR A 116 0.11 -3.65 -8.66
C THR A 116 0.85 -4.60 -7.72
N ALA A 117 1.96 -4.15 -7.13
CA ALA A 117 2.74 -4.94 -6.19
C ALA A 117 1.93 -5.24 -4.92
N PHE A 118 1.25 -4.24 -4.38
CA PHE A 118 0.46 -4.40 -3.16
C PHE A 118 -0.77 -5.27 -3.37
N ASP A 119 -1.51 -5.09 -4.47
CA ASP A 119 -2.67 -5.92 -4.82
C ASP A 119 -2.27 -7.40 -4.98
N GLY A 120 -1.13 -7.65 -5.65
CA GLY A 120 -0.56 -8.99 -5.76
C GLY A 120 -0.23 -9.60 -4.41
N PHE A 121 0.42 -8.83 -3.54
CA PHE A 121 0.70 -9.23 -2.16
C PHE A 121 -0.57 -9.53 -1.36
N MET A 122 -1.57 -8.63 -1.38
CA MET A 122 -2.80 -8.80 -0.62
C MET A 122 -3.64 -9.98 -1.12
N LYS A 123 -3.68 -10.21 -2.43
CA LYS A 123 -4.32 -11.39 -3.01
C LYS A 123 -3.67 -12.68 -2.49
N ARG A 124 -2.34 -12.75 -2.47
CA ARG A 124 -1.60 -13.89 -1.95
C ARG A 124 -1.81 -14.04 -0.44
N ALA A 125 -1.74 -12.96 0.33
CA ALA A 125 -1.93 -12.97 1.76
C ALA A 125 -3.33 -13.50 2.14
N ARG A 126 -4.39 -13.01 1.49
CA ARG A 126 -5.75 -13.52 1.71
C ARG A 126 -5.87 -15.02 1.42
N ALA A 127 -5.32 -15.46 0.29
CA ALA A 127 -5.39 -16.87 -0.10
C ALA A 127 -4.66 -17.78 0.89
N GLU A 128 -3.48 -17.40 1.35
CA GLU A 128 -2.65 -18.23 2.22
C GLU A 128 -3.04 -18.17 3.71
N LEU A 129 -3.67 -17.07 4.13
CA LEU A 129 -4.19 -16.96 5.50
C LEU A 129 -5.57 -17.59 5.65
N HIS A 130 -6.30 -17.78 4.54
CA HIS A 130 -7.60 -18.41 4.56
C HIS A 130 -7.49 -19.88 5.05
N GLY A 131 -8.19 -20.19 6.13
CA GLY A 131 -8.16 -21.52 6.73
C GLY A 131 -6.89 -21.90 7.49
N LEU A 132 -5.87 -21.01 7.54
CA LEU A 132 -4.67 -21.29 8.33
C LEU A 132 -4.99 -21.24 9.83
N PRO A 133 -4.84 -22.36 10.58
CA PRO A 133 -5.19 -22.43 11.98
C PRO A 133 -4.15 -21.70 12.86
N GLY A 134 -4.61 -21.13 13.95
CA GLY A 134 -3.80 -20.49 14.97
C GLY A 134 -3.46 -19.03 14.65
N PRO A 135 -3.82 -18.09 15.52
CA PRO A 135 -3.54 -16.67 15.38
C PRO A 135 -2.07 -16.35 15.20
N SER A 136 -1.18 -16.93 16.00
CA SER A 136 0.28 -16.76 15.86
C SER A 136 0.79 -17.26 14.51
N ASN A 137 0.26 -18.38 13.99
CA ASN A 137 0.66 -18.90 12.68
C ASN A 137 0.25 -17.95 11.56
N ARG A 138 -0.94 -17.35 11.64
CA ARG A 138 -1.40 -16.36 10.66
C ARG A 138 -0.53 -15.11 10.68
N LEU A 139 -0.18 -14.60 11.86
CA LEU A 139 0.75 -13.46 11.97
C LEU A 139 2.13 -13.80 11.41
N ARG A 140 2.66 -14.98 11.76
CA ARG A 140 3.96 -15.45 11.24
C ARG A 140 3.94 -15.61 9.72
N ARG A 141 2.87 -16.18 9.16
CA ARG A 141 2.73 -16.31 7.70
C ARG A 141 2.63 -14.96 7.00
N LEU A 142 1.84 -14.02 7.54
CA LEU A 142 1.71 -12.67 6.99
C LEU A 142 3.05 -11.93 6.99
N ALA A 143 3.80 -11.99 8.10
CA ALA A 143 5.14 -11.41 8.19
C ALA A 143 6.09 -12.02 7.15
N ARG A 144 6.08 -13.34 7.00
CA ARG A 144 6.90 -14.04 6.00
C ARG A 144 6.57 -13.60 4.58
N LEU A 145 5.28 -13.55 4.24
CA LEU A 145 4.82 -13.07 2.93
C LEU A 145 5.27 -11.63 2.64
N HIS A 146 5.20 -10.76 3.65
CA HIS A 146 5.65 -9.37 3.52
C HIS A 146 7.15 -9.31 3.19
N LEU A 147 7.98 -10.01 3.97
CA LEU A 147 9.43 -10.01 3.77
C LEU A 147 9.86 -10.76 2.50
N GLU A 148 9.15 -11.85 2.12
CA GLU A 148 9.36 -12.54 0.84
C GLU A 148 9.05 -11.63 -0.35
N ALA A 149 7.93 -10.89 -0.31
CA ALA A 149 7.50 -10.03 -1.41
C ALA A 149 8.51 -8.90 -1.68
N LEU A 150 8.99 -8.23 -0.64
CA LEU A 150 9.97 -7.15 -0.79
C LEU A 150 11.40 -7.68 -0.97
N GLY A 151 11.73 -8.81 -0.34
CA GLY A 151 13.03 -9.46 -0.52
C GLY A 151 13.25 -10.04 -1.93
N ALA A 152 12.18 -10.33 -2.67
CA ALA A 152 12.27 -10.78 -4.06
C ALA A 152 12.63 -9.66 -5.05
N ASN A 153 12.43 -8.39 -4.70
CA ASN A 153 12.72 -7.24 -5.56
C ASN A 153 13.26 -6.06 -4.74
N ARG A 154 14.60 -5.97 -4.64
CA ARG A 154 15.27 -4.92 -3.88
C ARG A 154 14.92 -3.50 -4.37
N ASN A 155 14.80 -3.29 -5.67
CA ASN A 155 14.42 -1.99 -6.21
C ASN A 155 13.02 -1.58 -5.74
N LEU A 156 12.08 -2.52 -5.75
CA LEU A 156 10.75 -2.29 -5.23
C LEU A 156 10.77 -1.97 -3.72
N ALA A 157 11.57 -2.69 -2.94
CA ALA A 157 11.75 -2.41 -1.52
C ALA A 157 12.33 -1.01 -1.27
N VAL A 158 13.33 -0.57 -2.06
CA VAL A 158 13.86 0.81 -2.01
C VAL A 158 12.77 1.82 -2.29
N VAL A 159 11.97 1.62 -3.35
CA VAL A 159 10.87 2.52 -3.70
C VAL A 159 9.85 2.61 -2.57
N PHE A 160 9.45 1.49 -1.96
CA PHE A 160 8.53 1.49 -0.82
C PHE A 160 9.11 2.19 0.42
N GLN A 161 10.37 1.95 0.74
CA GLN A 161 10.97 2.46 1.97
C GLN A 161 11.45 3.91 1.86
N MET A 162 11.95 4.32 0.71
CA MET A 162 12.58 5.63 0.55
C MET A 162 11.65 6.63 -0.16
N GLU A 163 11.09 6.26 -1.30
CA GLU A 163 10.41 7.21 -2.17
C GLU A 163 8.98 7.51 -1.70
N LEU A 164 8.22 6.49 -1.27
CA LEU A 164 6.86 6.70 -0.77
C LEU A 164 6.81 7.55 0.50
N ARG A 165 7.77 7.39 1.40
CA ARG A 165 7.80 8.13 2.67
C ARG A 165 8.14 9.61 2.50
N GLN A 166 8.81 9.98 1.40
CA GLN A 166 9.15 11.37 1.11
C GLN A 166 7.98 12.18 0.53
N SER A 167 6.93 11.51 0.04
CA SER A 167 5.79 12.17 -0.57
C SER A 167 4.53 12.05 0.30
N THR A 168 4.15 13.14 0.98
CA THR A 168 2.90 13.21 1.75
C THR A 168 1.66 12.93 0.89
N ARG A 169 1.70 13.28 -0.40
CA ARG A 169 0.62 13.02 -1.34
C ARG A 169 0.47 11.52 -1.62
N PHE A 170 1.56 10.82 -1.95
CA PHE A 170 1.50 9.37 -2.16
C PHE A 170 1.15 8.62 -0.87
N LEU A 171 1.67 9.07 0.29
CA LEU A 171 1.31 8.49 1.57
C LEU A 171 -0.19 8.62 1.86
N SER A 172 -0.82 9.77 1.55
CA SER A 172 -2.24 9.97 1.84
C SER A 172 -3.15 9.21 0.88
N GLU A 173 -2.84 9.17 -0.40
CA GLU A 173 -3.66 8.51 -1.42
C GLU A 173 -3.46 6.99 -1.41
N PHE A 174 -2.22 6.53 -1.28
CA PHE A 174 -1.86 5.12 -1.31
C PHE A 174 -2.09 4.42 0.04
N SER A 175 -1.65 5.02 1.14
CA SER A 175 -1.61 4.35 2.43
C SER A 175 -2.98 4.09 3.03
N HIS A 176 -3.99 4.90 2.67
CA HIS A 176 -5.29 4.78 3.32
C HIS A 176 -5.97 3.44 3.02
N GLN A 177 -6.11 3.07 1.77
CA GLN A 177 -6.86 1.87 1.38
C GLN A 177 -6.06 0.59 1.64
N HIS A 178 -4.81 0.54 1.22
CA HIS A 178 -3.97 -0.66 1.29
C HIS A 178 -3.52 -0.99 2.71
N LEU A 179 -3.06 -0.01 3.48
CA LEU A 179 -2.67 -0.24 4.87
C LEU A 179 -3.86 -0.57 5.77
N VAL A 180 -5.05 0.00 5.53
CA VAL A 180 -6.27 -0.36 6.25
C VAL A 180 -6.57 -1.86 6.09
N GLU A 181 -6.43 -2.39 4.89
CA GLU A 181 -6.65 -3.82 4.63
C GLU A 181 -5.59 -4.71 5.29
N TYR A 182 -4.30 -4.34 5.17
CA TYR A 182 -3.21 -5.04 5.85
C TYR A 182 -3.42 -5.07 7.37
N PHE A 183 -3.68 -3.91 7.98
CA PHE A 183 -3.99 -3.82 9.40
C PHE A 183 -5.25 -4.59 9.78
N GLY A 184 -6.22 -4.71 8.89
CA GLY A 184 -7.41 -5.54 9.06
C GLY A 184 -7.04 -7.01 9.29
N LEU A 185 -6.17 -7.57 8.45
CA LEU A 185 -5.69 -8.96 8.59
C LEU A 185 -4.95 -9.18 9.91
N VAL A 186 -4.05 -8.24 10.29
CA VAL A 186 -3.31 -8.34 11.55
C VAL A 186 -4.25 -8.28 12.76
N ARG A 187 -5.16 -7.29 12.78
CA ARG A 187 -6.13 -7.12 13.87
C ARG A 187 -7.06 -8.32 14.00
N GLN A 188 -7.53 -8.88 12.90
CA GLN A 188 -8.37 -10.07 12.93
C GLN A 188 -7.64 -11.25 13.59
N ALA A 189 -6.37 -11.48 13.23
CA ALA A 189 -5.58 -12.53 13.88
C ALA A 189 -5.39 -12.26 15.38
N ILE A 190 -5.15 -11.01 15.77
CA ILE A 190 -5.02 -10.63 17.20
C ILE A 190 -6.33 -10.84 17.94
N CYS A 191 -7.47 -10.41 17.38
CA CYS A 191 -8.78 -10.60 17.98
C CYS A 191 -9.12 -12.07 18.20
N ASP A 192 -8.87 -12.91 17.19
CA ASP A 192 -9.09 -14.34 17.30
C ASP A 192 -8.20 -14.97 18.39
N GLY A 193 -6.96 -14.50 18.53
CA GLY A 193 -6.04 -14.93 19.59
C GLY A 193 -6.47 -14.53 20.99
N LYS A 194 -7.12 -13.39 21.15
CA LYS A 194 -7.75 -12.99 22.43
C LYS A 194 -8.96 -13.84 22.75
N VAL A 195 -9.78 -14.14 21.76
CA VAL A 195 -11.01 -14.96 21.95
C VAL A 195 -10.69 -16.40 22.34
N ASN A 196 -9.66 -17.00 21.72
CA ASN A 196 -9.26 -18.39 22.01
C ASN A 196 -8.27 -18.51 23.19
N GLY A 197 -7.85 -17.39 23.81
CA GLY A 197 -6.96 -17.37 24.97
C GLY A 197 -5.47 -17.54 24.64
N GLU A 198 -5.07 -17.53 23.37
CA GLU A 198 -3.66 -17.56 22.97
C GLU A 198 -2.97 -16.23 23.29
N PHE A 199 -3.68 -15.12 23.10
CA PHE A 199 -3.20 -13.78 23.46
C PHE A 199 -3.92 -13.24 24.68
N ARG A 200 -3.22 -12.40 25.45
CA ARG A 200 -3.79 -11.75 26.64
C ARG A 200 -4.99 -10.87 26.26
N SER A 201 -6.01 -10.90 27.09
CA SER A 201 -7.30 -10.24 26.83
C SER A 201 -7.22 -8.71 26.82
N ASP A 202 -6.27 -8.13 27.58
CA ASP A 202 -6.02 -6.69 27.69
C ASP A 202 -5.15 -6.12 26.55
N LEU A 203 -4.71 -6.95 25.59
CA LEU A 203 -3.87 -6.51 24.47
C LEU A 203 -4.61 -5.48 23.61
N PRO A 204 -4.07 -4.23 23.46
CA PRO A 204 -4.68 -3.21 22.63
C PRO A 204 -4.41 -3.50 21.14
N GLU A 205 -5.42 -4.01 20.42
CA GLU A 205 -5.27 -4.56 19.06
C GLU A 205 -4.70 -3.54 18.06
N LYS A 206 -5.16 -2.28 18.14
CA LYS A 206 -4.70 -1.21 17.22
C LYS A 206 -3.20 -0.93 17.43
N ILE A 207 -2.73 -0.93 18.66
CA ILE A 207 -1.31 -0.70 18.98
C ILE A 207 -0.49 -1.92 18.60
N ALA A 208 -0.94 -3.11 18.99
CA ALA A 208 -0.24 -4.35 18.67
C ALA A 208 -0.08 -4.55 17.15
N ALA A 209 -1.12 -4.21 16.36
CA ALA A 209 -1.03 -4.26 14.90
C ALA A 209 -0.01 -3.26 14.33
N LYS A 210 0.09 -2.04 14.89
CA LYS A 210 1.11 -1.06 14.49
C LYS A 210 2.52 -1.49 14.89
N CYS A 211 2.69 -2.06 16.08
CA CYS A 211 3.98 -2.60 16.51
C CYS A 211 4.41 -3.78 15.62
N PHE A 212 3.47 -4.66 15.27
CA PHE A 212 3.72 -5.75 14.34
C PHE A 212 4.21 -5.23 12.98
N PHE A 213 3.45 -4.31 12.37
CA PHE A 213 3.82 -3.72 11.09
C PHE A 213 5.17 -3.00 11.17
N GLY A 214 5.35 -2.13 12.18
CA GLY A 214 6.58 -1.35 12.32
C GLY A 214 7.83 -2.22 12.52
N ALA A 215 7.72 -3.33 13.25
CA ALA A 215 8.85 -4.25 13.42
C ALA A 215 9.23 -4.96 12.10
N ILE A 216 8.24 -5.41 11.32
CA ILE A 216 8.47 -6.05 10.03
C ILE A 216 9.02 -5.05 9.01
N ASP A 217 8.43 -3.87 8.95
CA ASP A 217 8.80 -2.80 8.03
C ASP A 217 10.21 -2.26 8.31
N GLU A 218 10.63 -2.16 9.59
CA GLU A 218 11.99 -1.80 9.96
C GLU A 218 13.02 -2.85 9.49
N MET A 219 12.66 -4.13 9.47
CA MET A 219 13.56 -5.16 8.90
C MET A 219 13.80 -4.94 7.41
N VAL A 220 12.80 -4.49 6.67
CA VAL A 220 12.95 -4.10 5.26
C VAL A 220 13.86 -2.88 5.13
N THR A 221 13.63 -1.85 5.94
CA THR A 221 14.46 -0.63 5.94
C THR A 221 15.92 -0.96 6.22
N SER A 222 16.20 -1.71 7.28
CA SER A 222 17.54 -2.14 7.65
C SER A 222 18.19 -2.97 6.54
N TRP A 223 17.43 -3.86 5.88
CA TRP A 223 17.94 -4.67 4.77
C TRP A 223 18.26 -3.83 3.53
N VAL A 224 17.40 -2.87 3.17
CA VAL A 224 17.64 -1.94 2.05
C VAL A 224 18.90 -1.10 2.27
N LEU A 225 19.15 -0.67 3.52
CA LEU A 225 20.33 0.11 3.89
C LEU A 225 21.59 -0.72 4.09
N SER A 226 21.45 -2.03 4.18
CA SER A 226 22.59 -2.94 4.39
C SER A 226 23.33 -3.24 3.08
N GLU A 227 24.67 -3.29 3.15
CA GLU A 227 25.52 -3.82 2.07
C GLU A 227 25.52 -5.35 2.00
N LYS A 228 24.99 -6.02 3.06
CA LYS A 228 24.95 -7.48 3.12
C LYS A 228 23.72 -8.00 2.37
N ASP A 229 23.97 -8.95 1.49
CA ASP A 229 22.92 -9.70 0.82
C ASP A 229 22.57 -10.96 1.65
N TYR A 230 21.34 -11.01 2.14
CA TYR A 230 20.79 -12.16 2.84
C TYR A 230 19.30 -12.30 2.54
N PRO A 231 18.74 -13.52 2.58
CA PRO A 231 17.29 -13.69 2.40
C PRO A 231 16.51 -12.98 3.51
N LEU A 232 15.82 -11.91 3.14
CA LEU A 232 15.11 -11.04 4.11
C LEU A 232 14.11 -11.83 4.98
N ALA A 233 13.50 -12.88 4.45
CA ALA A 233 12.58 -13.75 5.19
C ALA A 233 13.22 -14.49 6.37
N ASN A 234 14.56 -14.58 6.46
CA ASN A 234 15.23 -15.25 7.56
C ASN A 234 15.08 -14.55 8.91
N VAL A 235 14.73 -13.26 8.90
CA VAL A 235 14.51 -12.49 10.15
C VAL A 235 13.09 -12.66 10.71
N VAL A 236 12.20 -13.35 10.01
CA VAL A 236 10.78 -13.52 10.45
C VAL A 236 10.70 -14.15 11.83
N ASP A 237 11.32 -15.30 12.00
CA ASP A 237 11.17 -16.08 13.23
C ASP A 237 11.71 -15.37 14.46
N PRO A 238 12.93 -14.81 14.46
CA PRO A 238 13.43 -14.02 15.59
C PRO A 238 12.55 -12.83 15.95
N VAL A 239 12.07 -12.09 14.95
CA VAL A 239 11.21 -10.91 15.17
C VAL A 239 9.85 -11.33 15.72
N LEU A 240 9.25 -12.37 15.15
CA LEU A 240 7.93 -12.83 15.59
C LEU A 240 7.99 -13.52 16.97
N ASP A 241 9.05 -14.21 17.30
CA ASP A 241 9.23 -14.80 18.64
C ASP A 241 9.28 -13.69 19.70
N LEU A 242 10.00 -12.60 19.43
CA LEU A 242 10.05 -11.42 20.29
C LEU A 242 8.66 -10.78 20.45
N LEU A 243 7.96 -10.51 19.35
CA LEU A 243 6.65 -9.86 19.37
C LEU A 243 5.57 -10.73 20.03
N LEU A 244 5.49 -12.00 19.64
CA LEU A 244 4.48 -12.92 20.13
C LEU A 244 4.67 -13.25 21.61
N SER A 245 5.91 -13.25 22.13
CA SER A 245 6.18 -13.42 23.55
C SER A 245 5.51 -12.34 24.41
N GLY A 246 5.52 -11.07 23.94
CA GLY A 246 4.83 -9.97 24.60
C GLY A 246 3.29 -9.97 24.46
N MET A 247 2.77 -10.76 23.51
CA MET A 247 1.33 -10.83 23.22
C MET A 247 0.64 -12.01 23.91
N ARG A 248 1.37 -13.06 24.29
CA ARG A 248 0.82 -14.30 24.87
C ARG A 248 0.11 -14.05 26.19
N ALA A 249 -0.90 -14.84 26.46
CA ALA A 249 -1.49 -14.93 27.79
C ALA A 249 -0.47 -15.51 28.78
N ALA A 250 -0.47 -14.99 30.01
CA ALA A 250 0.35 -15.58 31.07
C ALA A 250 -0.04 -17.05 31.29
N SER A 251 0.96 -17.94 31.36
CA SER A 251 0.71 -19.33 31.77
C SER A 251 0.15 -19.32 33.17
N ARG A 252 -1.03 -19.91 33.36
CA ARG A 252 -1.63 -20.12 34.69
C ARG A 252 -0.94 -21.27 35.40
#